data_5fbbba6c882d0527b7bfa5fec5cbc726
#
_entry.id   5fbbba6c882d0527b7bfa5fec5cbc726
#
_cell.length_a   1.000
_cell.length_b   1.000
_cell.length_c   1.000
_cell.angle_alpha   90.00
_cell.angle_beta   90.00
_cell.angle_gamma   90.00
#
_symmetry.space_group_name_H-M   'P 1'
#
loop_
_entity.id
_entity.type
_entity.pdbx_description
1 polymer ?
#
loop_
_entity_poly.entity_id
_entity_poly.type
_entity_poly.pdbx_seq_one_letter_code
_entity_poly.pdbx_strand_id
1 'polypeptide(L)'
;MKTIIKLFPLLAIFQLFFAGCGEVRNSNEVPVDIEIETAPALAEVTAVPNPDKDTSPNYTFSSTEVGTISYGGSCSSGITSAAIGSNTITLNALSEATYSNCTIKVTDTFGNVSETLTISPFEVDITAPLVDEVTAVTDPTNNQTPEYVFSSTEAGTITFQGP
;
A
#
# COMPACT_ATOMS: atom_id res chain seq x y z
N MET A 1 -34.16 -5.61 -9.29
CA MET A 1 -33.96 -4.20 -8.92
C MET A 1 -33.85 -4.19 -7.40
N LYS A 2 -32.63 -4.11 -6.84
CA LYS A 2 -32.42 -4.11 -5.38
C LYS A 2 -32.64 -2.68 -4.87
N THR A 3 -33.59 -2.50 -3.95
CA THR A 3 -33.84 -1.20 -3.31
C THR A 3 -32.97 -1.11 -2.07
N ILE A 4 -32.00 -0.20 -2.08
CA ILE A 4 -31.10 0.07 -0.96
C ILE A 4 -31.74 1.16 -0.10
N ILE A 5 -32.06 0.86 1.14
CA ILE A 5 -32.57 1.84 2.11
C ILE A 5 -31.44 2.18 3.08
N LYS A 6 -30.95 3.43 3.01
CA LYS A 6 -30.03 3.97 4.02
C LYS A 6 -30.82 4.27 5.29
N LEU A 7 -30.56 3.52 6.37
CA LEU A 7 -31.09 3.83 7.68
C LEU A 7 -30.07 4.63 8.48
N PHE A 8 -30.34 5.92 8.71
CA PHE A 8 -29.60 6.71 9.70
C PHE A 8 -29.91 6.20 11.11
N PRO A 9 -28.94 6.16 12.03
CA PRO A 9 -29.20 5.71 13.40
C PRO A 9 -30.02 6.76 14.15
N LEU A 10 -31.33 6.58 14.20
CA LEU A 10 -32.16 7.29 15.17
C LEU A 10 -32.42 6.34 16.33
N LEU A 11 -31.69 6.54 17.42
CA LEU A 11 -31.92 5.90 18.70
C LEU A 11 -33.27 6.36 19.26
N ALA A 12 -34.30 5.55 19.15
CA ALA A 12 -35.54 5.73 19.90
C ALA A 12 -35.99 4.39 20.44
N ILE A 13 -35.63 4.14 21.70
CA ILE A 13 -36.25 3.08 22.53
C ILE A 13 -37.67 3.48 22.76
N PHE A 14 -38.64 2.73 22.19
CA PHE A 14 -40.02 2.76 22.63
C PHE A 14 -40.47 1.34 22.94
N GLN A 15 -40.39 0.97 24.23
CA GLN A 15 -41.03 -0.23 24.73
C GLN A 15 -42.53 0.07 24.89
N LEU A 16 -43.34 -0.57 24.12
CA LEU A 16 -44.79 -0.67 24.41
C LEU A 16 -45.17 -2.12 24.66
N PHE A 17 -45.45 -2.43 25.90
CA PHE A 17 -46.14 -3.65 26.29
C PHE A 17 -47.59 -3.60 25.76
N PHE A 18 -47.98 -4.54 24.92
CA PHE A 18 -49.37 -4.92 24.75
C PHE A 18 -49.52 -6.44 24.80
N ALA A 19 -50.28 -6.89 25.78
CA ALA A 19 -50.70 -8.28 25.93
C ALA A 19 -51.80 -8.58 24.92
N GLY A 20 -51.65 -9.67 24.18
CA GLY A 20 -52.72 -10.53 23.68
C GLY A 20 -53.56 -9.99 22.55
N CYS A 21 -53.20 -10.36 21.30
CA CYS A 21 -54.18 -10.82 20.30
C CYS A 21 -53.42 -11.53 19.19
N GLY A 22 -53.98 -12.63 18.67
CA GLY A 22 -53.33 -13.58 17.79
C GLY A 22 -52.65 -12.95 16.59
N GLU A 23 -51.41 -13.32 16.40
CA GLU A 23 -50.52 -12.91 15.28
C GLU A 23 -51.04 -13.57 14.00
N VAL A 24 -51.73 -12.80 13.17
CA VAL A 24 -51.99 -13.16 11.77
C VAL A 24 -50.66 -13.02 11.04
N ARG A 25 -49.96 -14.12 10.90
CA ARG A 25 -48.77 -14.14 10.04
C ARG A 25 -49.20 -13.92 8.60
N ASN A 26 -49.02 -12.71 8.11
CA ASN A 26 -49.13 -12.42 6.69
C ASN A 26 -47.94 -13.03 5.97
N SER A 27 -48.17 -14.11 5.23
CA SER A 27 -47.16 -14.89 4.51
C SER A 27 -46.53 -14.16 3.29
N ASN A 28 -46.70 -12.83 3.21
CA ASN A 28 -46.17 -12.01 2.12
C ASN A 28 -45.06 -11.02 2.57
N GLU A 29 -44.50 -11.19 3.77
CA GLU A 29 -43.30 -10.44 4.13
C GLU A 29 -42.11 -11.06 3.40
N VAL A 30 -41.60 -10.38 2.37
CA VAL A 30 -40.31 -10.64 1.77
C VAL A 30 -39.28 -10.42 2.88
N PRO A 31 -38.41 -11.41 3.22
CA PRO A 31 -37.38 -11.19 4.20
C PRO A 31 -36.55 -9.96 3.76
N VAL A 32 -36.56 -8.92 4.57
CA VAL A 32 -35.64 -7.79 4.35
C VAL A 32 -34.27 -8.28 4.77
N ASP A 33 -33.50 -8.71 3.80
CA ASP A 33 -32.09 -9.05 3.99
C ASP A 33 -31.36 -7.72 4.23
N ILE A 34 -31.10 -7.40 5.50
CA ILE A 34 -30.33 -6.21 5.87
C ILE A 34 -28.88 -6.57 5.66
N GLU A 35 -28.36 -6.32 4.46
CA GLU A 35 -26.92 -6.35 4.24
C GLU A 35 -26.31 -5.19 5.05
N ILE A 36 -25.55 -5.55 6.09
CA ILE A 36 -24.75 -4.56 6.83
C ILE A 36 -23.54 -4.28 5.95
N GLU A 37 -23.54 -3.11 5.32
CA GLU A 37 -22.39 -2.64 4.56
C GLU A 37 -21.24 -2.35 5.53
N THR A 38 -20.15 -3.05 5.35
CA THR A 38 -18.92 -2.91 6.15
C THR A 38 -17.93 -1.99 5.45
N ALA A 39 -17.00 -1.41 6.20
CA ALA A 39 -15.90 -0.66 5.59
C ALA A 39 -14.92 -1.62 4.88
N PRO A 40 -14.27 -1.18 3.78
CA PRO A 40 -13.24 -1.97 3.11
C PRO A 40 -12.12 -2.39 4.08
N ALA A 41 -11.68 -3.65 4.00
CA ALA A 41 -10.48 -4.13 4.67
C ALA A 41 -9.31 -4.12 3.67
N LEU A 42 -8.16 -3.58 4.12
CA LEU A 42 -6.94 -3.45 3.31
C LEU A 42 -5.82 -4.30 3.87
N ALA A 43 -4.98 -4.85 2.99
CA ALA A 43 -3.74 -5.51 3.37
C ALA A 43 -2.65 -5.25 2.32
N GLU A 44 -1.39 -5.11 2.77
CA GLU A 44 -0.24 -5.06 1.88
C GLU A 44 -0.05 -6.41 1.20
N VAL A 45 0.20 -6.40 -0.13
CA VAL A 45 0.46 -7.60 -0.94
C VAL A 45 1.91 -7.61 -1.41
N THR A 46 2.40 -6.49 -1.94
CA THR A 46 3.79 -6.34 -2.36
C THR A 46 4.29 -4.97 -1.94
N ALA A 47 5.24 -4.97 -1.01
CA ALA A 47 5.92 -3.77 -0.56
C ALA A 47 6.78 -3.16 -1.68
N VAL A 48 7.09 -1.87 -1.57
CA VAL A 48 8.14 -1.24 -2.37
C VAL A 48 9.48 -1.91 -2.02
N PRO A 49 10.35 -2.24 -3.01
CA PRO A 49 11.73 -2.69 -2.73
C PRO A 49 12.46 -1.72 -1.81
N ASN A 50 13.38 -2.23 -0.98
CA ASN A 50 14.11 -1.39 -0.03
C ASN A 50 15.59 -1.81 0.04
N PRO A 51 16.56 -0.96 -0.40
CA PRO A 51 16.36 0.30 -1.12
C PRO A 51 15.83 0.10 -2.55
N ASP A 52 15.24 1.14 -3.14
CA ASP A 52 14.80 1.18 -4.54
C ASP A 52 15.42 2.39 -5.24
N LYS A 53 15.91 2.16 -6.47
CA LYS A 53 16.42 3.25 -7.35
C LYS A 53 15.31 3.89 -8.19
N ASP A 54 14.11 3.30 -8.20
CA ASP A 54 12.96 3.87 -8.91
C ASP A 54 12.34 4.99 -8.08
N THR A 55 12.32 6.18 -8.63
CA THR A 55 11.68 7.33 -7.98
C THR A 55 10.15 7.30 -8.04
N SER A 56 9.57 6.44 -8.85
CA SER A 56 8.12 6.25 -8.97
C SER A 56 7.73 4.78 -8.77
N PRO A 57 8.06 4.18 -7.61
CA PRO A 57 7.94 2.75 -7.41
C PRO A 57 6.48 2.29 -7.39
N ASN A 58 6.31 1.02 -7.73
CA ASN A 58 5.02 0.36 -7.63
C ASN A 58 4.81 -0.21 -6.21
N TYR A 59 3.58 -0.10 -5.75
CA TYR A 59 3.11 -0.69 -4.50
C TYR A 59 1.82 -1.47 -4.74
N THR A 60 1.67 -2.65 -4.14
CA THR A 60 0.47 -3.47 -4.31
C THR A 60 -0.19 -3.77 -2.97
N PHE A 61 -1.49 -3.51 -2.89
CA PHE A 61 -2.34 -3.83 -1.75
C PHE A 61 -3.62 -4.54 -2.20
N SER A 62 -4.29 -5.22 -1.28
CA SER A 62 -5.61 -5.79 -1.52
C SER A 62 -6.70 -4.97 -0.84
N SER A 63 -7.89 -4.96 -1.45
CA SER A 63 -9.11 -4.41 -0.87
C SER A 63 -10.25 -5.43 -0.95
N THR A 64 -11.07 -5.52 0.09
CA THR A 64 -12.27 -6.38 0.06
C THR A 64 -13.41 -5.79 -0.74
N GLU A 65 -13.36 -4.49 -1.04
CA GLU A 65 -14.44 -3.76 -1.72
C GLU A 65 -13.88 -2.77 -2.74
N VAL A 66 -14.72 -2.40 -3.70
CA VAL A 66 -14.43 -1.28 -4.62
C VAL A 66 -14.55 0.04 -3.87
N GLY A 67 -13.74 1.03 -4.26
CA GLY A 67 -13.82 2.34 -3.62
C GLY A 67 -12.87 3.37 -4.17
N THR A 68 -12.82 4.51 -3.50
CA THR A 68 -11.91 5.61 -3.80
C THR A 68 -10.71 5.57 -2.86
N ILE A 69 -9.50 5.56 -3.43
CA ILE A 69 -8.24 5.56 -2.69
C ILE A 69 -7.93 6.99 -2.25
N SER A 70 -7.56 7.18 -1.00
CA SER A 70 -6.94 8.39 -0.46
C SER A 70 -5.57 8.08 0.11
N TYR A 71 -4.63 8.99 -0.12
CA TYR A 71 -3.23 8.88 0.28
C TYR A 71 -2.92 9.80 1.45
N GLY A 72 -1.95 9.41 2.28
CA GLY A 72 -1.48 10.22 3.39
C GLY A 72 0.03 10.08 3.61
N GLY A 73 0.57 10.98 4.43
CA GLY A 73 2.01 11.08 4.64
C GLY A 73 2.72 11.72 3.45
N SER A 74 3.92 11.24 3.14
CA SER A 74 4.77 11.79 2.07
C SER A 74 4.53 11.16 0.70
N CYS A 75 3.59 10.20 0.58
CA CYS A 75 3.30 9.48 -0.65
C CYS A 75 1.97 9.89 -1.26
N SER A 76 1.90 9.86 -2.59
CA SER A 76 0.68 10.05 -3.35
C SER A 76 0.73 9.27 -4.67
N SER A 77 -0.41 9.14 -5.33
CA SER A 77 -0.51 8.53 -6.67
C SER A 77 -1.65 9.16 -7.44
N GLY A 78 -1.56 9.14 -8.77
CA GLY A 78 -2.65 9.52 -9.64
C GLY A 78 -3.76 8.46 -9.75
N ILE A 79 -3.52 7.24 -9.24
CA ILE A 79 -4.51 6.15 -9.25
C ILE A 79 -5.40 6.31 -8.01
N THR A 80 -6.68 6.60 -8.21
CA THR A 80 -7.63 6.90 -7.12
C THR A 80 -8.76 5.89 -6.99
N SER A 81 -8.77 4.80 -7.79
CA SER A 81 -9.81 3.77 -7.74
C SER A 81 -9.24 2.45 -7.25
N ALA A 82 -9.90 1.82 -6.28
CA ALA A 82 -9.63 0.46 -5.84
C ALA A 82 -10.67 -0.51 -6.40
N ALA A 83 -10.21 -1.68 -6.84
CA ALA A 83 -11.02 -2.84 -7.17
C ALA A 83 -11.01 -3.85 -6.01
N ILE A 84 -11.95 -4.80 -6.01
CA ILE A 84 -11.90 -5.96 -5.12
C ILE A 84 -10.68 -6.81 -5.49
N GLY A 85 -9.92 -7.24 -4.49
CA GLY A 85 -8.70 -8.02 -4.66
C GLY A 85 -7.47 -7.13 -4.77
N SER A 86 -6.50 -7.55 -5.58
CA SER A 86 -5.17 -6.92 -5.68
C SER A 86 -5.20 -5.65 -6.53
N ASN A 87 -4.63 -4.58 -6.00
CA ASN A 87 -4.51 -3.26 -6.63
C ASN A 87 -3.04 -2.84 -6.66
N THR A 88 -2.51 -2.58 -7.83
CA THR A 88 -1.16 -2.02 -7.99
C THR A 88 -1.27 -0.54 -8.31
N ILE A 89 -0.59 0.29 -7.53
CA ILE A 89 -0.47 1.72 -7.74
C ILE A 89 0.99 2.08 -8.03
N THR A 90 1.19 3.10 -8.85
CA THR A 90 2.50 3.72 -9.05
C THR A 90 2.53 5.01 -8.24
N LEU A 91 3.50 5.15 -7.34
CA LEU A 91 3.65 6.37 -6.56
C LEU A 91 4.12 7.52 -7.47
N ASN A 92 3.69 8.74 -7.15
CA ASN A 92 4.23 9.94 -7.80
C ASN A 92 5.71 10.07 -7.45
N ALA A 93 6.46 10.77 -8.31
CA ALA A 93 7.90 10.90 -8.16
C ALA A 93 8.32 11.37 -6.76
N LEU A 94 9.20 10.60 -6.17
CA LEU A 94 9.78 10.78 -4.83
C LEU A 94 11.24 11.23 -4.99
N SER A 95 11.73 12.02 -4.03
CA SER A 95 13.14 12.35 -3.92
C SER A 95 13.90 11.23 -3.20
N GLU A 96 15.23 11.25 -3.27
CA GLU A 96 16.10 10.40 -2.46
C GLU A 96 15.86 10.67 -0.97
N ALA A 97 15.30 9.69 -0.28
CA ALA A 97 14.98 9.74 1.16
C ALA A 97 14.40 8.41 1.66
N THR A 98 14.32 8.25 2.98
CA THR A 98 13.55 7.18 3.63
C THR A 98 12.10 7.62 3.84
N TYR A 99 11.16 6.78 3.42
CA TYR A 99 9.71 6.97 3.53
C TYR A 99 9.12 5.98 4.54
N SER A 100 8.66 6.46 5.69
CA SER A 100 8.10 5.64 6.78
C SER A 100 6.70 6.05 7.21
N ASN A 101 6.13 7.09 6.58
CA ASN A 101 4.83 7.66 6.97
C ASN A 101 3.76 7.56 5.87
N CYS A 102 4.02 6.82 4.80
CA CYS A 102 3.09 6.66 3.69
C CYS A 102 1.90 5.81 4.09
N THR A 103 0.70 6.26 3.79
CA THR A 103 -0.54 5.56 4.16
C THR A 103 -1.57 5.59 3.05
N ILE A 104 -2.47 4.60 3.10
CA ILE A 104 -3.60 4.46 2.17
C ILE A 104 -4.88 4.21 2.98
N LYS A 105 -6.00 4.78 2.52
CA LYS A 105 -7.37 4.41 2.90
C LYS A 105 -8.22 4.24 1.66
N VAL A 106 -9.24 3.41 1.75
CA VAL A 106 -10.26 3.24 0.72
C VAL A 106 -11.62 3.60 1.31
N THR A 107 -12.36 4.43 0.57
CA THR A 107 -13.75 4.76 0.90
C THR A 107 -14.66 4.07 -0.11
N ASP A 108 -15.58 3.26 0.34
CA ASP A 108 -16.53 2.54 -0.50
C ASP A 108 -17.59 3.48 -1.12
N THR A 109 -18.51 2.91 -1.91
CA THR A 109 -19.60 3.66 -2.56
C THR A 109 -20.67 4.13 -1.59
N PHE A 110 -20.70 3.60 -0.37
CA PHE A 110 -21.64 3.97 0.70
C PHE A 110 -21.07 5.03 1.64
N GLY A 111 -19.76 5.32 1.53
CA GLY A 111 -19.06 6.30 2.35
C GLY A 111 -18.41 5.69 3.60
N ASN A 112 -18.31 4.35 3.71
CA ASN A 112 -17.57 3.70 4.79
C ASN A 112 -16.07 3.77 4.45
N VAL A 113 -15.26 4.15 5.43
CA VAL A 113 -13.81 4.34 5.26
C VAL A 113 -13.07 3.20 5.93
N SER A 114 -12.12 2.60 5.21
CA SER A 114 -11.24 1.56 5.76
C SER A 114 -10.41 2.05 6.93
N GLU A 115 -9.90 1.13 7.73
CA GLU A 115 -8.74 1.41 8.58
C GLU A 115 -7.55 1.88 7.73
N THR A 116 -6.61 2.60 8.38
CA THR A 116 -5.42 3.09 7.69
C THR A 116 -4.45 1.94 7.43
N LEU A 117 -4.11 1.71 6.16
CA LEU A 117 -3.01 0.84 5.77
C LEU A 117 -1.73 1.67 5.68
N THR A 118 -0.74 1.34 6.51
CA THR A 118 0.60 1.92 6.42
C THR A 118 1.42 1.11 5.43
N ILE A 119 2.03 1.78 4.45
CA ILE A 119 2.97 1.18 3.51
C ILE A 119 4.26 0.85 4.28
N SER A 120 4.80 -0.37 4.10
CA SER A 120 6.07 -0.75 4.69
C SER A 120 7.15 0.27 4.37
N PRO A 121 7.98 0.69 5.35
CA PRO A 121 9.02 1.67 5.11
C PRO A 121 10.00 1.25 4.01
N PHE A 122 10.36 2.20 3.16
CA PHE A 122 11.32 2.00 2.07
C PHE A 122 12.20 3.23 1.90
N GLU A 123 13.33 3.04 1.22
CA GLU A 123 14.29 4.08 0.88
C GLU A 123 14.38 4.20 -0.63
N VAL A 124 14.28 5.43 -1.14
CA VAL A 124 14.64 5.77 -2.51
C VAL A 124 16.09 6.20 -2.49
N ASP A 125 16.94 5.41 -3.16
CA ASP A 125 18.38 5.64 -3.25
C ASP A 125 18.80 5.67 -4.73
N ILE A 126 19.13 6.86 -5.21
CA ILE A 126 19.56 7.10 -6.60
C ILE A 126 21.05 7.49 -6.67
N THR A 127 21.74 7.47 -5.53
CA THR A 127 23.16 7.78 -5.44
C THR A 127 23.97 6.58 -5.93
N ALA A 128 24.88 6.80 -6.85
CA ALA A 128 25.78 5.75 -7.31
C ALA A 128 26.98 5.59 -6.36
N PRO A 129 27.48 4.35 -6.13
CA PRO A 129 28.66 4.15 -5.33
C PRO A 129 29.86 4.90 -5.90
N LEU A 130 30.61 5.56 -5.02
CA LEU A 130 31.88 6.17 -5.35
C LEU A 130 33.02 5.18 -5.02
N VAL A 131 33.90 4.97 -5.96
CA VAL A 131 35.03 4.05 -5.82
C VAL A 131 36.34 4.85 -5.85
N ASP A 132 37.17 4.68 -4.82
CA ASP A 132 38.51 5.30 -4.72
C ASP A 132 39.59 4.24 -4.60
N GLU A 133 40.74 4.48 -5.25
CA GLU A 133 41.92 3.68 -5.10
C GLU A 133 42.53 3.86 -3.70
N VAL A 134 42.76 2.75 -3.00
CA VAL A 134 43.44 2.74 -1.69
C VAL A 134 44.91 2.35 -1.84
N THR A 135 45.18 1.31 -2.65
CA THR A 135 46.55 0.87 -2.92
C THR A 135 46.70 0.51 -4.40
N ALA A 136 47.52 1.25 -5.09
CA ALA A 136 47.85 1.00 -6.47
C ALA A 136 48.73 -0.26 -6.62
N VAL A 137 48.65 -0.88 -7.79
CA VAL A 137 49.62 -1.90 -8.19
C VAL A 137 50.95 -1.23 -8.41
N THR A 138 52.05 -1.79 -7.83
CA THR A 138 53.41 -1.28 -8.03
C THR A 138 53.82 -1.37 -9.50
N ASP A 139 54.32 -0.28 -10.06
CA ASP A 139 54.78 -0.22 -11.44
C ASP A 139 56.30 0.20 -11.49
N PRO A 140 57.18 -0.62 -12.12
CA PRO A 140 56.91 -1.93 -12.74
C PRO A 140 56.75 -3.07 -11.71
N THR A 141 55.91 -4.04 -12.03
CA THR A 141 55.74 -5.27 -11.22
C THR A 141 56.12 -6.50 -12.03
N ASN A 142 56.79 -7.47 -11.38
CA ASN A 142 57.01 -8.81 -11.89
C ASN A 142 56.03 -9.83 -11.26
N ASN A 143 55.12 -9.35 -10.42
CA ASN A 143 54.05 -10.18 -9.83
C ASN A 143 52.93 -10.38 -10.86
N GLN A 144 52.65 -11.64 -11.18
CA GLN A 144 51.57 -12.00 -12.13
C GLN A 144 50.17 -11.94 -11.53
N THR A 145 50.07 -11.81 -10.20
CA THR A 145 48.81 -11.70 -9.45
C THR A 145 48.92 -10.54 -8.45
N PRO A 146 49.09 -9.29 -8.94
CA PRO A 146 49.20 -8.16 -8.05
C PRO A 146 47.93 -7.88 -7.30
N GLU A 147 48.06 -7.43 -6.06
CA GLU A 147 46.93 -6.95 -5.27
C GLU A 147 46.62 -5.51 -5.67
N TYR A 148 45.33 -5.24 -5.80
CA TYR A 148 44.77 -3.91 -5.98
C TYR A 148 43.70 -3.68 -4.91
N VAL A 149 43.81 -2.61 -4.15
CA VAL A 149 42.88 -2.29 -3.06
C VAL A 149 42.15 -0.99 -3.37
N PHE A 150 40.83 -1.05 -3.30
CA PHE A 150 39.96 0.11 -3.46
C PHE A 150 38.93 0.16 -2.32
N SER A 151 38.34 1.31 -2.09
CA SER A 151 37.21 1.52 -1.24
C SER A 151 35.96 1.82 -2.08
N SER A 152 34.78 1.50 -1.54
CA SER A 152 33.51 1.89 -2.12
C SER A 152 32.63 2.48 -1.01
N THR A 153 31.85 3.52 -1.34
CA THR A 153 30.90 4.13 -0.38
C THR A 153 29.69 3.23 -0.14
N GLU A 154 29.42 2.28 -1.04
CA GLU A 154 28.28 1.40 -0.97
C GLU A 154 28.65 -0.03 -1.35
N ALA A 155 27.82 -0.99 -0.92
CA ALA A 155 27.92 -2.38 -1.35
C ALA A 155 27.45 -2.51 -2.81
N GLY A 156 28.15 -3.34 -3.60
CA GLY A 156 27.80 -3.52 -5.00
C GLY A 156 28.52 -4.69 -5.65
N THR A 157 28.26 -4.87 -6.95
CA THR A 157 28.94 -5.88 -7.78
C THR A 157 30.10 -5.22 -8.51
N ILE A 158 31.30 -5.84 -8.41
CA ILE A 158 32.47 -5.42 -9.13
C ILE A 158 32.44 -6.04 -10.52
N THR A 159 32.62 -5.20 -11.55
CA THR A 159 32.85 -5.63 -12.94
C THR A 159 34.19 -5.14 -13.43
N PHE A 160 34.95 -6.04 -14.03
CA PHE A 160 36.23 -5.68 -14.67
C PHE A 160 35.98 -5.57 -16.17
N GLN A 161 36.48 -4.46 -16.76
CA GLN A 161 36.51 -4.33 -18.20
C GLN A 161 38.02 -4.44 -18.61
N GLY A 162 38.34 -5.49 -19.32
CA GLY A 162 39.66 -5.68 -19.92
C GLY A 162 39.66 -5.28 -21.39
N PRO A 163 40.86 -5.12 -22.00
CA PRO A 163 40.99 -4.87 -23.41
C PRO A 163 40.53 -6.05 -24.27
#